data_e80286ad2e3d47b05f91c2670277b259
#
_entry.id   e80286ad2e3d47b05f91c2670277b259
#
_cell.length_a   1.000
_cell.length_b   1.000
_cell.length_c   1.000
_cell.angle_alpha   90.00
_cell.angle_beta   90.00
_cell.angle_gamma   90.00
#
_symmetry.space_group_name_H-M   'P 1'
#
loop_
_entity.id
_entity.type
_entity.pdbx_description
1 polymer ?
#
loop_
_entity_poly.entity_id
_entity_poly.type
_entity_poly.pdbx_seq_one_letter_code
_entity_poly.pdbx_strand_id
1 'polypeptide(L)'
;MLYTNLLGLWLFQEAAVGFDMLSMWRAMGFAAKLVVIILFVMSAWSIGVMIDRWLAFSAARKQSRTFAPLVAGALREGKIDEAIRIAERHKKSHLAKVVTAGLQEFNAHQSAAISGEEIEASKRALDRASAIVHAELKRGLSGLATIGATAPFVGLFGTVVGIINAFKGIATSQATGLAAVAGGISEALVATAIGLFVAIPAVWVFNIFTSKVEAFDVEMDNSSSELIDYFVKRSGAAGRK
;
A
#
# COMPACT_ATOMS: atom_id res chain seq x y z
N MET A 1 9.21 51.36 -23.58
CA MET A 1 9.51 50.31 -24.57
C MET A 1 10.81 49.51 -24.32
N LEU A 2 11.79 49.99 -23.54
CA LEU A 2 13.04 49.25 -23.26
C LEU A 2 12.89 48.15 -22.16
N TYR A 3 11.98 48.33 -21.20
CA TYR A 3 11.82 47.36 -20.10
C TYR A 3 11.06 46.08 -20.46
N THR A 4 10.22 46.10 -21.50
CA THR A 4 9.49 44.92 -21.99
C THR A 4 10.38 43.92 -22.71
N ASN A 5 11.48 44.42 -23.35
CA ASN A 5 12.44 43.54 -24.03
C ASN A 5 13.41 42.83 -23.08
N LEU A 6 13.71 43.42 -21.90
CA LEU A 6 14.60 42.81 -20.92
C LEU A 6 13.91 41.64 -20.17
N LEU A 7 12.62 41.75 -19.87
CA LEU A 7 11.84 40.66 -19.24
C LEU A 7 11.67 39.47 -20.20
N GLY A 8 11.52 39.74 -21.51
CA GLY A 8 11.47 38.68 -22.52
C GLY A 8 12.81 37.93 -22.66
N LEU A 9 13.93 38.65 -22.60
CA LEU A 9 15.26 38.03 -22.64
C LEU A 9 15.55 37.15 -21.40
N TRP A 10 15.10 37.54 -20.21
CA TRP A 10 15.21 36.72 -19.00
C TRP A 10 14.42 35.42 -19.05
N LEU A 11 13.19 35.46 -19.61
CA LEU A 11 12.33 34.27 -19.75
C LEU A 11 12.84 33.29 -20.83
N PHE A 12 13.58 33.78 -21.81
CA PHE A 12 14.17 32.92 -22.87
C PHE A 12 15.58 32.41 -22.51
N GLN A 13 16.26 33.01 -21.54
CA GLN A 13 17.59 32.56 -21.10
C GLN A 13 17.54 31.37 -20.15
N GLU A 14 16.41 31.11 -19.47
CA GLU A 14 16.18 29.87 -18.70
C GLU A 14 15.91 28.63 -19.56
N ALA A 15 15.63 28.81 -20.84
CA ALA A 15 15.34 27.69 -21.77
C ALA A 15 16.59 26.91 -22.24
N ALA A 16 17.80 27.31 -21.84
CA ALA A 16 19.04 26.73 -22.36
C ALA A 16 19.66 25.65 -21.42
N VAL A 17 19.09 25.40 -20.24
CA VAL A 17 19.45 24.24 -19.41
C VAL A 17 18.35 23.19 -19.60
N GLY A 18 18.18 22.71 -20.80
CA GLY A 18 17.34 21.57 -21.09
C GLY A 18 17.86 20.35 -20.33
N PHE A 19 17.12 19.88 -19.33
CA PHE A 19 17.35 18.57 -18.73
C PHE A 19 17.06 17.51 -19.79
N ASP A 20 18.03 17.30 -20.71
CA ASP A 20 17.95 16.21 -21.68
C ASP A 20 18.29 14.90 -20.97
N MET A 21 17.24 14.21 -20.49
CA MET A 21 17.37 12.92 -19.81
C MET A 21 18.15 11.90 -20.63
N LEU A 22 18.08 11.98 -21.95
CA LEU A 22 18.74 11.02 -22.83
C LEU A 22 20.26 11.27 -22.89
N SER A 23 20.67 12.53 -22.96
CA SER A 23 22.09 12.92 -22.94
C SER A 23 22.70 12.58 -21.57
N MET A 24 21.98 12.87 -20.48
CA MET A 24 22.39 12.51 -19.12
C MET A 24 22.54 10.98 -18.95
N TRP A 25 21.59 10.20 -19.45
CA TRP A 25 21.69 8.74 -19.43
C TRP A 25 22.91 8.21 -20.19
N ARG A 26 23.22 8.81 -21.35
CA ARG A 26 24.40 8.40 -22.14
C ARG A 26 25.71 8.74 -21.46
N ALA A 27 25.79 9.87 -20.80
CA ALA A 27 26.97 10.34 -20.09
C ALA A 27 27.24 9.57 -18.80
N MET A 28 26.20 9.03 -18.14
CA MET A 28 26.32 8.27 -16.88
C MET A 28 27.26 7.09 -17.00
N GLY A 29 28.17 6.95 -16.02
CA GLY A 29 29.00 5.76 -15.84
C GLY A 29 28.19 4.50 -15.53
N PHE A 30 28.78 3.32 -15.75
CA PHE A 30 28.13 2.03 -15.57
C PHE A 30 27.45 1.87 -14.19
N ALA A 31 28.15 2.26 -13.12
CA ALA A 31 27.61 2.13 -11.75
C ALA A 31 26.39 3.04 -11.50
N ALA A 32 26.41 4.27 -12.01
CA ALA A 32 25.27 5.18 -11.92
C ALA A 32 24.06 4.64 -12.70
N LYS A 33 24.26 4.07 -13.89
CA LYS A 33 23.20 3.41 -14.65
C LYS A 33 22.57 2.25 -13.90
N LEU A 34 23.39 1.43 -13.23
CA LEU A 34 22.91 0.30 -12.42
C LEU A 34 22.03 0.79 -11.26
N VAL A 35 22.44 1.85 -10.56
CA VAL A 35 21.64 2.46 -9.50
C VAL A 35 20.30 2.96 -10.03
N VAL A 36 20.28 3.67 -11.14
CA VAL A 36 19.04 4.17 -11.76
C VAL A 36 18.13 3.03 -12.19
N ILE A 37 18.67 1.94 -12.76
CA ILE A 37 17.88 0.75 -13.11
C ILE A 37 17.25 0.13 -11.87
N ILE A 38 18.00 -0.02 -10.76
CA ILE A 38 17.46 -0.52 -9.49
C ILE A 38 16.30 0.36 -9.02
N LEU A 39 16.46 1.68 -9.04
CA LEU A 39 15.41 2.62 -8.64
C LEU A 39 14.18 2.52 -9.56
N PHE A 40 14.36 2.30 -10.85
CA PHE A 40 13.24 2.05 -11.78
C PHE A 40 12.49 0.76 -11.46
N VAL A 41 13.20 -0.32 -11.15
CA VAL A 41 12.57 -1.59 -10.74
C VAL A 41 11.80 -1.41 -9.44
N MET A 42 12.38 -0.71 -8.44
CA MET A 42 11.70 -0.39 -7.19
C MET A 42 10.44 0.46 -7.43
N SER A 43 10.52 1.46 -8.32
CA SER A 43 9.38 2.31 -8.69
C SER A 43 8.27 1.50 -9.36
N ALA A 44 8.58 0.69 -10.36
CA ALA A 44 7.60 -0.13 -11.06
C ALA A 44 6.89 -1.11 -10.12
N TRP A 45 7.64 -1.76 -9.23
CA TRP A 45 7.07 -2.65 -8.22
C TRP A 45 6.16 -1.88 -7.24
N SER A 46 6.60 -0.71 -6.76
CA SER A 46 5.84 0.17 -5.87
C SER A 46 4.50 0.56 -6.51
N ILE A 47 4.52 1.01 -7.77
CA ILE A 47 3.31 1.37 -8.51
C ILE A 47 2.37 0.16 -8.67
N GLY A 48 2.92 -1.02 -8.96
CA GLY A 48 2.15 -2.26 -9.05
C GLY A 48 1.39 -2.57 -7.76
N VAL A 49 2.08 -2.48 -6.60
CA VAL A 49 1.44 -2.67 -5.29
C VAL A 49 0.41 -1.58 -4.99
N MET A 50 0.69 -0.32 -5.33
CA MET A 50 -0.26 0.78 -5.15
C MET A 50 -1.58 0.51 -5.88
N ILE A 51 -1.51 0.12 -7.15
CA ILE A 51 -2.69 -0.17 -7.97
C ILE A 51 -3.44 -1.38 -7.42
N ASP A 52 -2.74 -2.49 -7.12
CA ASP A 52 -3.34 -3.71 -6.60
C ASP A 52 -4.09 -3.46 -5.29
N ARG A 53 -3.45 -2.77 -4.34
CA ARG A 53 -4.07 -2.45 -3.05
C ARG A 53 -5.24 -1.47 -3.17
N TRP A 54 -5.12 -0.46 -4.02
CA TRP A 54 -6.23 0.47 -4.25
C TRP A 54 -7.47 -0.22 -4.80
N LEU A 55 -7.30 -1.11 -5.77
CA LEU A 55 -8.40 -1.91 -6.32
C LEU A 55 -8.99 -2.86 -5.26
N ALA A 56 -8.12 -3.54 -4.48
CA ALA A 56 -8.55 -4.45 -3.42
C ALA A 56 -9.37 -3.72 -2.34
N PHE A 57 -8.88 -2.59 -1.82
CA PHE A 57 -9.58 -1.80 -0.79
C PHE A 57 -10.87 -1.17 -1.30
N SER A 58 -10.89 -0.70 -2.55
CA SER A 58 -12.09 -0.15 -3.16
C SER A 58 -13.18 -1.23 -3.32
N ALA A 59 -12.79 -2.43 -3.75
CA ALA A 59 -13.70 -3.55 -3.87
C ALA A 59 -14.20 -4.04 -2.50
N ALA A 60 -13.31 -4.16 -1.49
CA ALA A 60 -13.66 -4.54 -0.13
C ALA A 60 -14.68 -3.57 0.46
N ARG A 61 -14.41 -2.27 0.41
CA ARG A 61 -15.31 -1.23 0.93
C ARG A 61 -16.66 -1.22 0.22
N LYS A 62 -16.68 -1.31 -1.11
CA LYS A 62 -17.93 -1.33 -1.89
C LYS A 62 -18.79 -2.54 -1.52
N GLN A 63 -18.19 -3.74 -1.45
CA GLN A 63 -18.94 -4.94 -1.11
C GLN A 63 -19.38 -4.97 0.35
N SER A 64 -18.58 -4.46 1.29
CA SER A 64 -18.96 -4.41 2.70
C SER A 64 -20.16 -3.48 2.96
N ARG A 65 -20.21 -2.34 2.28
CA ARG A 65 -21.36 -1.42 2.37
C ARG A 65 -22.67 -2.03 1.87
N THR A 66 -22.61 -2.90 0.87
CA THR A 66 -23.80 -3.61 0.37
C THR A 66 -24.12 -4.81 1.25
N PHE A 67 -23.11 -5.51 1.73
CA PHE A 67 -23.25 -6.73 2.54
C PHE A 67 -23.86 -6.46 3.91
N ALA A 68 -23.36 -5.48 4.65
CA ALA A 68 -23.72 -5.25 6.05
C ALA A 68 -25.25 -5.11 6.29
N PRO A 69 -26.00 -4.27 5.55
CA PRO A 69 -27.43 -4.15 5.76
C PRO A 69 -28.20 -5.43 5.38
N LEU A 70 -27.76 -6.17 4.36
CA LEU A 70 -28.42 -7.40 3.93
C LEU A 70 -28.28 -8.50 4.98
N VAL A 71 -27.07 -8.68 5.53
CA VAL A 71 -26.83 -9.68 6.56
C VAL A 71 -27.55 -9.34 7.87
N ALA A 72 -27.52 -8.05 8.26
CA ALA A 72 -28.24 -7.58 9.44
C ALA A 72 -29.76 -7.84 9.32
N GLY A 73 -30.35 -7.66 8.14
CA GLY A 73 -31.73 -8.02 7.86
C GLY A 73 -32.02 -9.51 8.04
N ALA A 74 -31.23 -10.37 7.40
CA ALA A 74 -31.37 -11.83 7.50
C ALA A 74 -31.22 -12.33 8.97
N LEU A 75 -30.28 -11.76 9.72
CA LEU A 75 -30.06 -12.13 11.12
C LEU A 75 -31.23 -11.69 12.03
N ARG A 76 -31.82 -10.51 11.79
CA ARG A 76 -33.02 -10.08 12.52
C ARG A 76 -34.21 -11.02 12.30
N GLU A 77 -34.34 -11.60 11.12
CA GLU A 77 -35.35 -12.62 10.81
C GLU A 77 -34.97 -14.01 11.29
N GLY A 78 -33.80 -14.20 11.90
CA GLY A 78 -33.30 -15.48 12.39
C GLY A 78 -32.83 -16.43 11.29
N LYS A 79 -32.66 -15.96 10.05
CA LYS A 79 -32.32 -16.76 8.86
C LYS A 79 -30.79 -16.87 8.70
N ILE A 80 -30.13 -17.69 9.53
CA ILE A 80 -28.65 -17.84 9.51
C ILE A 80 -28.15 -18.37 8.16
N ASP A 81 -28.81 -19.38 7.57
CA ASP A 81 -28.40 -19.94 6.29
C ASP A 81 -28.49 -18.92 5.15
N GLU A 82 -29.46 -18.00 5.19
CA GLU A 82 -29.55 -16.91 4.24
C GLU A 82 -28.42 -15.89 4.43
N ALA A 83 -28.09 -15.57 5.70
CA ALA A 83 -26.97 -14.70 6.03
C ALA A 83 -25.63 -15.27 5.50
N ILE A 84 -25.41 -16.58 5.64
CA ILE A 84 -24.23 -17.26 5.08
C ILE A 84 -24.23 -17.17 3.55
N ARG A 85 -25.34 -17.44 2.86
CA ARG A 85 -25.43 -17.31 1.40
C ARG A 85 -25.18 -15.88 0.91
N ILE A 86 -25.66 -14.88 1.64
CA ILE A 86 -25.39 -13.47 1.33
C ILE A 86 -23.89 -13.20 1.45
N ALA A 87 -23.23 -13.69 2.49
CA ALA A 87 -21.82 -13.51 2.72
C ALA A 87 -20.95 -14.19 1.63
N GLU A 88 -21.30 -15.39 1.20
CA GLU A 88 -20.60 -16.11 0.13
C GLU A 88 -20.65 -15.40 -1.23
N ARG A 89 -21.67 -14.57 -1.47
CA ARG A 89 -21.76 -13.73 -2.69
C ARG A 89 -20.84 -12.50 -2.64
N HIS A 90 -20.41 -12.07 -1.46
CA HIS A 90 -19.61 -10.88 -1.25
C HIS A 90 -18.14 -11.20 -0.87
N LYS A 91 -17.49 -12.12 -1.59
CA LYS A 91 -16.15 -12.67 -1.29
C LYS A 91 -15.02 -11.63 -1.16
N LYS A 92 -15.18 -10.44 -1.74
CA LYS A 92 -14.20 -9.35 -1.63
C LYS A 92 -14.44 -8.46 -0.41
N SER A 93 -15.57 -8.61 0.29
CA SER A 93 -15.86 -7.88 1.53
C SER A 93 -15.05 -8.46 2.68
N HIS A 94 -14.31 -7.60 3.38
CA HIS A 94 -13.59 -7.97 4.60
C HIS A 94 -14.58 -8.41 5.69
N LEU A 95 -15.71 -7.70 5.84
CA LEU A 95 -16.76 -8.08 6.80
C LEU A 95 -17.39 -9.43 6.47
N ALA A 96 -17.71 -9.69 5.19
CA ALA A 96 -18.31 -10.95 4.80
C ALA A 96 -17.44 -12.16 5.11
N LYS A 97 -16.13 -12.06 4.91
CA LYS A 97 -15.18 -13.14 5.24
C LYS A 97 -15.20 -13.48 6.73
N VAL A 98 -15.16 -12.45 7.59
CA VAL A 98 -15.15 -12.63 9.04
C VAL A 98 -16.49 -13.16 9.53
N VAL A 99 -17.59 -12.50 9.15
CA VAL A 99 -18.95 -12.88 9.54
C VAL A 99 -19.30 -14.31 9.09
N THR A 100 -18.88 -14.70 7.86
CA THR A 100 -19.08 -16.08 7.39
C THR A 100 -18.44 -17.10 8.30
N ALA A 101 -17.20 -16.88 8.75
CA ALA A 101 -16.50 -17.81 9.62
C ALA A 101 -17.22 -17.99 10.96
N GLY A 102 -17.68 -16.89 11.57
CA GLY A 102 -18.46 -16.96 12.82
C GLY A 102 -19.81 -17.63 12.66
N LEU A 103 -20.54 -17.32 11.56
CA LEU A 103 -21.85 -17.91 11.29
C LEU A 103 -21.76 -19.41 10.97
N GLN A 104 -20.77 -19.83 10.20
CA GLN A 104 -20.55 -21.24 9.87
C GLN A 104 -20.20 -22.06 11.12
N GLU A 105 -19.32 -21.55 11.99
CA GLU A 105 -18.97 -22.19 13.25
C GLU A 105 -20.19 -22.32 14.17
N PHE A 106 -20.97 -21.25 14.30
CA PHE A 106 -22.19 -21.25 15.09
C PHE A 106 -23.24 -22.24 14.53
N ASN A 107 -23.40 -22.28 13.19
CA ASN A 107 -24.37 -23.14 12.53
C ASN A 107 -23.98 -24.64 12.60
N ALA A 108 -22.69 -24.96 12.61
CA ALA A 108 -22.19 -26.33 12.68
C ALA A 108 -22.52 -27.03 14.00
N HIS A 109 -22.68 -26.25 15.08
CA HIS A 109 -22.91 -26.75 16.43
C HIS A 109 -24.39 -26.66 16.89
N GLN A 110 -25.35 -26.40 15.98
CA GLN A 110 -26.78 -26.24 16.28
C GLN A 110 -27.46 -27.55 16.77
N SER A 111 -26.84 -28.32 17.63
CA SER A 111 -27.37 -29.54 18.19
C SER A 111 -27.92 -29.28 19.61
N ALA A 112 -29.23 -29.13 19.74
CA ALA A 112 -30.09 -29.24 20.93
C ALA A 112 -30.02 -28.16 22.03
N ALA A 113 -28.89 -27.56 22.36
CA ALA A 113 -28.85 -26.44 23.34
C ALA A 113 -27.64 -25.58 23.03
N ILE A 114 -27.85 -24.29 22.69
CA ILE A 114 -26.74 -23.34 22.46
C ILE A 114 -25.99 -23.16 23.79
N SER A 115 -24.81 -23.76 23.89
CA SER A 115 -23.95 -23.68 25.05
C SER A 115 -22.98 -22.49 24.97
N GLY A 116 -22.42 -22.09 26.13
CA GLY A 116 -21.38 -21.06 26.15
C GLY A 116 -20.14 -21.46 25.34
N GLU A 117 -19.88 -22.76 25.19
CA GLU A 117 -18.74 -23.29 24.42
C GLU A 117 -18.89 -23.00 22.90
N GLU A 118 -20.10 -23.04 22.36
CA GLU A 118 -20.37 -22.75 20.94
C GLU A 118 -20.17 -21.27 20.62
N ILE A 119 -20.57 -20.39 21.55
CA ILE A 119 -20.35 -18.95 21.42
C ILE A 119 -18.85 -18.67 21.47
N GLU A 120 -18.11 -19.31 22.36
CA GLU A 120 -16.67 -19.15 22.47
C GLU A 120 -15.92 -19.75 21.27
N ALA A 121 -16.41 -20.86 20.70
CA ALA A 121 -15.89 -21.41 19.43
C ALA A 121 -16.10 -20.44 18.27
N SER A 122 -17.30 -19.85 18.16
CA SER A 122 -17.62 -18.85 17.15
C SER A 122 -16.76 -17.60 17.29
N LYS A 123 -16.50 -17.14 18.54
CA LYS A 123 -15.60 -16.01 18.80
C LYS A 123 -14.18 -16.32 18.32
N ARG A 124 -13.63 -17.49 18.65
CA ARG A 124 -12.31 -17.91 18.14
C ARG A 124 -12.28 -18.02 16.61
N ALA A 125 -13.37 -18.40 15.96
CA ALA A 125 -13.46 -18.43 14.50
C ALA A 125 -13.44 -17.01 13.90
N LEU A 126 -14.16 -16.06 14.51
CA LEU A 126 -14.14 -14.64 14.12
C LEU A 126 -12.73 -14.05 14.27
N ASP A 127 -12.08 -14.28 15.41
CA ASP A 127 -10.72 -13.77 15.67
C ASP A 127 -9.71 -14.32 14.67
N ARG A 128 -9.75 -15.63 14.37
CA ARG A 128 -8.89 -16.25 13.34
C ARG A 128 -9.16 -15.67 11.95
N ALA A 129 -10.43 -15.49 11.58
CA ALA A 129 -10.80 -14.93 10.30
C ALA A 129 -10.35 -13.46 10.18
N SER A 130 -10.51 -12.66 11.23
CA SER A 130 -10.03 -11.28 11.28
C SER A 130 -8.52 -11.20 11.09
N ALA A 131 -7.75 -12.05 11.78
CA ALA A 131 -6.29 -12.11 11.62
C ALA A 131 -5.86 -12.47 10.19
N ILE A 132 -6.55 -13.41 9.55
CA ILE A 132 -6.28 -13.80 8.15
C ILE A 132 -6.59 -12.64 7.20
N VAL A 133 -7.75 -11.99 7.36
CA VAL A 133 -8.15 -10.86 6.53
C VAL A 133 -7.20 -9.67 6.72
N HIS A 134 -6.80 -9.38 7.95
CA HIS A 134 -5.77 -8.38 8.26
C HIS A 134 -4.46 -8.64 7.49
N ALA A 135 -3.97 -9.88 7.53
CA ALA A 135 -2.75 -10.26 6.81
C ALA A 135 -2.90 -10.11 5.28
N GLU A 136 -4.07 -10.46 4.72
CA GLU A 136 -4.38 -10.26 3.30
C GLU A 136 -4.40 -8.77 2.92
N LEU A 137 -5.00 -7.92 3.75
CA LEU A 137 -5.07 -6.48 3.52
C LEU A 137 -3.68 -5.82 3.58
N LYS A 138 -2.82 -6.28 4.50
CA LYS A 138 -1.43 -5.80 4.66
C LYS A 138 -0.47 -6.28 3.57
N ARG A 139 -0.88 -7.21 2.74
CA ARG A 139 -0.01 -7.80 1.71
C ARG A 139 0.61 -6.72 0.82
N GLY A 140 1.94 -6.75 0.68
CA GLY A 140 2.72 -5.81 -0.14
C GLY A 140 3.02 -4.46 0.52
N LEU A 141 2.34 -4.08 1.63
CA LEU A 141 2.59 -2.79 2.28
C LEU A 141 4.01 -2.71 2.88
N SER A 142 4.51 -3.83 3.43
CA SER A 142 5.88 -3.89 3.94
C SER A 142 6.93 -3.54 2.89
N GLY A 143 6.72 -3.96 1.63
CA GLY A 143 7.58 -3.59 0.53
C GLY A 143 7.53 -2.10 0.19
N LEU A 144 6.35 -1.46 0.23
CA LEU A 144 6.24 -0.01 0.08
C LEU A 144 7.02 0.73 1.18
N ALA A 145 6.90 0.28 2.44
CA ALA A 145 7.67 0.81 3.56
C ALA A 145 9.18 0.67 3.32
N THR A 146 9.62 -0.51 2.87
CA THR A 146 11.03 -0.78 2.57
C THR A 146 11.55 0.13 1.45
N ILE A 147 10.80 0.25 0.34
CA ILE A 147 11.18 1.14 -0.77
C ILE A 147 11.26 2.59 -0.30
N GLY A 148 10.23 3.05 0.42
CA GLY A 148 10.21 4.40 0.97
C GLY A 148 11.41 4.71 1.86
N ALA A 149 11.84 3.76 2.68
CA ALA A 149 12.98 3.91 3.57
C ALA A 149 14.33 3.78 2.85
N THR A 150 14.45 2.92 1.83
CA THR A 150 15.75 2.56 1.24
C THR A 150 16.07 3.29 -0.07
N ALA A 151 15.06 3.67 -0.86
CA ALA A 151 15.30 4.32 -2.16
C ALA A 151 16.13 5.61 -2.07
N PRO A 152 15.98 6.49 -1.05
CA PRO A 152 16.86 7.65 -0.90
C PRO A 152 18.33 7.26 -0.70
N PHE A 153 18.59 6.20 0.07
CA PHE A 153 19.97 5.71 0.31
C PHE A 153 20.58 5.07 -0.93
N VAL A 154 19.77 4.38 -1.74
CA VAL A 154 20.20 3.85 -3.05
C VAL A 154 20.57 5.02 -3.98
N GLY A 155 19.77 6.08 -4.00
CA GLY A 155 20.10 7.31 -4.74
C GLY A 155 21.38 7.99 -4.22
N LEU A 156 21.52 8.12 -2.91
CA LEU A 156 22.73 8.66 -2.28
C LEU A 156 23.97 7.82 -2.61
N PHE A 157 23.87 6.51 -2.59
CA PHE A 157 24.96 5.63 -3.04
C PHE A 157 25.36 5.93 -4.48
N GLY A 158 24.38 6.18 -5.34
CA GLY A 158 24.62 6.61 -6.73
C GLY A 158 25.43 7.90 -6.82
N THR A 159 25.14 8.90 -5.98
CA THR A 159 25.94 10.15 -5.96
C THR A 159 27.35 9.91 -5.48
N VAL A 160 27.56 9.14 -4.44
CA VAL A 160 28.91 8.85 -3.93
C VAL A 160 29.77 8.18 -5.01
N VAL A 161 29.25 7.16 -5.67
CA VAL A 161 29.96 6.47 -6.75
C VAL A 161 30.19 7.38 -7.96
N GLY A 162 29.20 8.21 -8.32
CA GLY A 162 29.31 9.16 -9.41
C GLY A 162 30.41 10.20 -9.18
N ILE A 163 30.47 10.75 -7.97
CA ILE A 163 31.53 11.71 -7.56
C ILE A 163 32.91 11.04 -7.59
N ILE A 164 33.05 9.83 -7.05
CA ILE A 164 34.30 9.08 -7.10
C ILE A 164 34.76 8.90 -8.56
N ASN A 165 33.87 8.54 -9.46
CA ASN A 165 34.19 8.37 -10.88
C ASN A 165 34.58 9.69 -11.54
N ALA A 166 33.91 10.81 -11.22
CA ALA A 166 34.27 12.12 -11.73
C ALA A 166 35.71 12.50 -11.32
N PHE A 167 36.09 12.30 -10.07
CA PHE A 167 37.46 12.56 -9.63
C PHE A 167 38.51 11.61 -10.24
N LYS A 168 38.19 10.34 -10.43
CA LYS A 168 39.05 9.39 -11.14
C LYS A 168 39.29 9.81 -12.60
N GLY A 169 38.26 10.34 -13.25
CA GLY A 169 38.35 10.84 -14.63
C GLY A 169 39.38 11.98 -14.77
N ILE A 170 39.46 12.89 -13.79
CA ILE A 170 40.46 13.97 -13.77
C ILE A 170 41.88 13.41 -13.62
N ALA A 171 42.07 12.46 -12.72
CA ALA A 171 43.37 11.88 -12.45
C ALA A 171 43.96 11.13 -13.67
N THR A 172 43.12 10.63 -14.59
CA THR A 172 43.54 9.83 -15.73
C THR A 172 43.64 10.64 -17.04
N SER A 173 42.85 11.71 -17.22
CA SER A 173 42.66 12.36 -18.53
C SER A 173 43.42 13.69 -18.72
N GLN A 174 44.30 14.12 -17.79
CA GLN A 174 44.97 15.44 -17.82
C GLN A 174 44.04 16.64 -18.15
N ALA A 175 42.75 16.41 -18.19
CA ALA A 175 41.76 17.45 -18.40
C ALA A 175 41.64 18.30 -17.11
N THR A 176 42.46 19.33 -17.05
CA THR A 176 42.46 20.30 -15.96
C THR A 176 41.29 21.28 -16.15
N GLY A 177 40.25 21.15 -15.34
CA GLY A 177 39.19 22.17 -15.33
C GLY A 177 37.99 21.80 -14.49
N LEU A 178 37.39 22.79 -13.87
CA LEU A 178 36.17 22.70 -13.05
C LEU A 178 34.99 22.11 -13.85
N ALA A 179 34.97 22.32 -15.17
CA ALA A 179 33.93 21.84 -16.06
C ALA A 179 33.85 20.31 -16.17
N ALA A 180 35.00 19.61 -16.12
CA ALA A 180 35.02 18.14 -16.16
C ALA A 180 34.44 17.50 -14.90
N VAL A 181 34.62 18.16 -13.73
CA VAL A 181 34.05 17.70 -12.44
C VAL A 181 32.57 18.03 -12.34
N ALA A 182 32.19 19.22 -12.80
CA ALA A 182 30.80 19.71 -12.73
C ALA A 182 29.81 18.78 -13.44
N GLY A 183 30.20 18.23 -14.60
CA GLY A 183 29.37 17.25 -15.33
C GLY A 183 29.13 15.99 -14.51
N GLY A 184 30.17 15.35 -14.00
CA GLY A 184 30.04 14.12 -13.22
C GLY A 184 29.30 14.30 -11.88
N ILE A 185 29.44 15.46 -11.22
CA ILE A 185 28.67 15.79 -10.02
C ILE A 185 27.21 16.00 -10.38
N SER A 186 26.90 16.72 -11.47
CA SER A 186 25.53 16.92 -11.91
C SER A 186 24.82 15.61 -12.20
N GLU A 187 25.47 14.69 -12.91
CA GLU A 187 24.94 13.35 -13.17
C GLU A 187 24.69 12.56 -11.88
N ALA A 188 25.62 12.65 -10.92
CA ALA A 188 25.47 12.00 -9.64
C ALA A 188 24.24 12.51 -8.89
N LEU A 189 24.01 13.81 -8.83
CA LEU A 189 22.87 14.41 -8.12
C LEU A 189 21.50 13.93 -8.67
N VAL A 190 21.44 13.62 -9.96
CA VAL A 190 20.21 13.05 -10.58
C VAL A 190 19.83 11.71 -9.97
N ALA A 191 20.80 10.86 -9.62
CA ALA A 191 20.50 9.58 -8.98
C ALA A 191 19.80 9.77 -7.62
N THR A 192 20.23 10.76 -6.81
CA THR A 192 19.53 11.08 -5.55
C THR A 192 18.16 11.67 -5.79
N ALA A 193 17.99 12.54 -6.78
CA ALA A 193 16.69 13.10 -7.12
C ALA A 193 15.70 12.01 -7.53
N ILE A 194 16.11 11.03 -8.33
CA ILE A 194 15.30 9.86 -8.69
C ILE A 194 14.99 9.01 -7.45
N GLY A 195 15.95 8.77 -6.56
CA GLY A 195 15.76 8.04 -5.31
C GLY A 195 14.66 8.67 -4.43
N LEU A 196 14.69 9.99 -4.27
CA LEU A 196 13.67 10.74 -3.55
C LEU A 196 12.31 10.70 -4.25
N PHE A 197 12.29 10.83 -5.58
CA PHE A 197 11.08 10.75 -6.37
C PHE A 197 10.37 9.40 -6.26
N VAL A 198 11.12 8.31 -6.12
CA VAL A 198 10.58 6.96 -5.87
C VAL A 198 10.10 6.79 -4.43
N ALA A 199 10.85 7.31 -3.46
CA ALA A 199 10.57 7.13 -2.04
C ALA A 199 9.31 7.87 -1.58
N ILE A 200 9.14 9.12 -1.98
CA ILE A 200 8.07 9.99 -1.45
C ILE A 200 6.68 9.39 -1.70
N PRO A 201 6.31 9.00 -2.95
CA PRO A 201 5.01 8.38 -3.19
C PRO A 201 4.84 7.04 -2.45
N ALA A 202 5.92 6.24 -2.34
CA ALA A 202 5.87 4.97 -1.64
C ALA A 202 5.51 5.13 -0.16
N VAL A 203 6.12 6.10 0.54
CA VAL A 203 5.83 6.43 1.95
C VAL A 203 4.41 6.96 2.10
N TRP A 204 3.98 7.88 1.24
CA TRP A 204 2.64 8.46 1.33
C TRP A 204 1.56 7.38 1.18
N VAL A 205 1.69 6.54 0.16
CA VAL A 205 0.71 5.50 -0.10
C VAL A 205 0.75 4.41 0.97
N PHE A 206 1.93 4.06 1.48
CA PHE A 206 2.08 3.16 2.62
C PHE A 206 1.28 3.67 3.84
N ASN A 207 1.44 4.92 4.22
CA ASN A 207 0.73 5.51 5.37
C ASN A 207 -0.78 5.54 5.14
N ILE A 208 -1.23 5.96 3.94
CA ILE A 208 -2.66 5.98 3.59
C ILE A 208 -3.27 4.57 3.66
N PHE A 209 -2.57 3.57 3.16
CA PHE A 209 -3.09 2.21 3.14
C PHE A 209 -3.04 1.54 4.52
N THR A 210 -2.03 1.83 5.34
CA THR A 210 -1.97 1.38 6.73
C THR A 210 -3.16 1.90 7.53
N SER A 211 -3.46 3.19 7.44
CA SER A 211 -4.65 3.76 8.10
C SER A 211 -5.97 3.17 7.58
N LYS A 212 -6.04 2.77 6.30
CA LYS A 212 -7.22 2.06 5.78
C LYS A 212 -7.34 0.64 6.32
N VAL A 213 -6.24 -0.08 6.48
CA VAL A 213 -6.24 -1.41 7.12
C VAL A 213 -6.74 -1.31 8.54
N GLU A 214 -6.21 -0.36 9.33
CA GLU A 214 -6.66 -0.10 10.71
C GLU A 214 -8.16 0.20 10.79
N ALA A 215 -8.69 1.00 9.85
CA ALA A 215 -10.13 1.27 9.78
C ALA A 215 -10.95 0.00 9.48
N PHE A 216 -10.46 -0.88 8.60
CA PHE A 216 -11.13 -2.16 8.32
C PHE A 216 -11.04 -3.12 9.51
N ASP A 217 -9.95 -3.11 10.28
CA ASP A 217 -9.84 -3.89 11.52
C ASP A 217 -10.92 -3.47 12.53
N VAL A 218 -11.10 -2.16 12.74
CA VAL A 218 -12.17 -1.65 13.61
C VAL A 218 -13.56 -2.05 13.10
N GLU A 219 -13.80 -2.02 11.78
CA GLU A 219 -15.07 -2.48 11.21
C GLU A 219 -15.30 -3.98 11.45
N MET A 220 -14.24 -4.81 11.33
CA MET A 220 -14.31 -6.25 11.59
C MET A 220 -14.57 -6.55 13.06
N ASP A 221 -13.88 -5.87 13.98
CA ASP A 221 -14.05 -6.05 15.42
C ASP A 221 -15.46 -5.66 15.89
N ASN A 222 -15.99 -4.55 15.38
CA ASN A 222 -17.36 -4.14 15.66
C ASN A 222 -18.39 -5.17 15.15
N SER A 223 -18.23 -5.64 13.91
CA SER A 223 -19.12 -6.65 13.34
C SER A 223 -19.02 -7.99 14.06
N SER A 224 -17.84 -8.37 14.52
CA SER A 224 -17.61 -9.57 15.34
C SER A 224 -18.34 -9.45 16.69
N SER A 225 -18.22 -8.30 17.37
CA SER A 225 -18.88 -8.03 18.63
C SER A 225 -20.41 -8.06 18.49
N GLU A 226 -20.96 -7.40 17.46
CA GLU A 226 -22.41 -7.43 17.17
C GLU A 226 -22.91 -8.86 16.91
N LEU A 227 -22.12 -9.66 16.22
CA LEU A 227 -22.48 -11.06 15.93
C LEU A 227 -22.46 -11.93 17.19
N ILE A 228 -21.49 -11.76 18.07
CA ILE A 228 -21.44 -12.44 19.37
C ILE A 228 -22.64 -12.05 20.24
N ASP A 229 -22.99 -10.76 20.30
CA ASP A 229 -24.17 -10.29 21.00
C ASP A 229 -25.47 -10.91 20.44
N TYR A 230 -25.56 -11.09 19.14
CA TYR A 230 -26.66 -11.80 18.50
C TYR A 230 -26.73 -13.26 18.95
N PHE A 231 -25.61 -13.98 19.02
CA PHE A 231 -25.55 -15.37 19.47
C PHE A 231 -25.95 -15.51 20.95
N VAL A 232 -25.46 -14.63 21.82
CA VAL A 232 -25.82 -14.60 23.25
C VAL A 232 -27.32 -14.37 23.44
N LYS A 233 -27.92 -13.41 22.73
CA LYS A 233 -29.36 -13.16 22.81
C LYS A 233 -30.19 -14.36 22.33
N ARG A 234 -29.74 -15.02 21.29
CA ARG A 234 -30.41 -16.19 20.74
C ARG A 234 -30.32 -17.40 21.69
N SER A 235 -29.17 -17.62 22.35
CA SER A 235 -29.01 -18.69 23.36
C SER A 235 -29.91 -18.46 24.56
N GLY A 236 -29.98 -17.22 25.08
CA GLY A 236 -30.85 -16.87 26.21
C GLY A 236 -32.36 -16.95 25.90
N ALA A 237 -32.75 -16.80 24.63
CA ALA A 237 -34.13 -17.01 24.19
C ALA A 237 -34.50 -18.47 24.02
N ALA A 238 -33.56 -19.34 23.69
CA ALA A 238 -33.76 -20.79 23.59
C ALA A 238 -33.88 -21.47 24.97
N GLY A 239 -33.17 -20.99 25.98
CA GLY A 239 -33.20 -21.51 27.35
C GLY A 239 -34.43 -21.11 28.18
N ARG A 240 -35.33 -20.27 27.65
CA ARG A 240 -36.59 -19.84 28.30
C ARG A 240 -37.85 -20.54 27.80
N LYS A 241 -37.71 -21.46 26.87
CA LYS A 241 -38.80 -22.35 26.40
C LYS A 241 -38.63 -23.77 26.99
#